data_21874b264b8e41682e827b120daa7fff
#
_entry.id   21874b264b8e41682e827b120daa7fff
#
_cell.length_a   1.000
_cell.length_b   1.000
_cell.length_c   1.000
_cell.angle_alpha   90.00
_cell.angle_beta   90.00
_cell.angle_gamma   90.00
#
_symmetry.space_group_name_H-M   'P 1'
#
loop_
_entity.id
_entity.type
_entity.pdbx_description
1 polymer ?
#
loop_
_entity_poly.entity_id
_entity_poly.type
_entity_poly.pdbx_seq_one_letter_code
_entity_poly.pdbx_strand_id
1 'polypeptide(L)'
;MEIFLIRLLQFMLAISILVLLHEGGHFFFARLFGVRVEKFYLFFDPWFHLFEFKSKKSGTAYGMGWLPLGGYCKISGMVDESFDTEQMAKPAQPWEFRVKPAWQRLLIMLGGVIVNFLLALFIYSMVLFHWGDSYVQVKDMTAGMKFNSEAKALGFKDGDVLLGTEKGEFKTFDADFFRDLATATRVDLVRQGKHMSLPMPGNLDLLNMLKSSPRFVMIMMPNTIDSVMPNSIAAKAGLKAGDKIVAFAG
;
A
#
# COMPACT_ATOMS: atom_id res chain seq x y z
N MET A 1 4.03 -27.41 5.70
CA MET A 1 3.22 -27.62 4.47
C MET A 1 1.87 -26.91 4.60
N GLU A 2 1.16 -27.07 5.68
CA GLU A 2 -0.16 -26.47 5.94
C GLU A 2 -0.19 -24.95 5.79
N ILE A 3 0.74 -24.23 6.43
CA ILE A 3 0.85 -22.76 6.34
C ILE A 3 1.12 -22.30 4.90
N PHE A 4 1.90 -23.05 4.14
CA PHE A 4 2.18 -22.73 2.74
C PHE A 4 0.91 -22.85 1.89
N LEU A 5 0.14 -23.92 2.06
CA LEU A 5 -1.11 -24.13 1.32
C LEU A 5 -2.16 -23.06 1.64
N ILE A 6 -2.28 -22.67 2.92
CA ILE A 6 -3.18 -21.60 3.34
C ILE A 6 -2.79 -20.26 2.69
N ARG A 7 -1.50 -19.90 2.71
CA ARG A 7 -1.01 -18.68 2.09
C ARG A 7 -1.19 -18.69 0.57
N LEU A 8 -0.95 -19.84 -0.07
CA LEU A 8 -1.19 -20.01 -1.51
C LEU A 8 -2.67 -19.81 -1.84
N LEU A 9 -3.57 -20.42 -1.08
CA LEU A 9 -5.02 -20.27 -1.27
C LEU A 9 -5.46 -18.80 -1.09
N GLN A 10 -4.98 -18.12 -0.06
CA GLN A 10 -5.26 -16.69 0.17
C GLN A 10 -4.76 -15.82 -0.98
N PHE A 11 -3.55 -16.08 -1.46
CA PHE A 11 -2.98 -15.39 -2.61
C PHE A 11 -3.82 -15.60 -3.87
N MET A 12 -4.20 -16.85 -4.17
CA MET A 12 -5.05 -17.17 -5.32
C MET A 12 -6.41 -16.49 -5.24
N LEU A 13 -7.02 -16.47 -4.05
CA LEU A 13 -8.30 -15.79 -3.81
C LEU A 13 -8.18 -14.28 -4.04
N ALA A 14 -7.13 -13.66 -3.52
CA ALA A 14 -6.88 -12.21 -3.69
C ALA A 14 -6.71 -11.85 -5.17
N ILE A 15 -5.89 -12.60 -5.92
CA ILE A 15 -5.70 -12.38 -7.36
C ILE A 15 -7.03 -12.58 -8.10
N SER A 16 -7.78 -13.64 -7.77
CA SER A 16 -9.07 -13.91 -8.43
C SER A 16 -10.04 -12.75 -8.29
N ILE A 17 -10.14 -12.16 -7.09
CA ILE A 17 -11.00 -10.99 -6.85
C ILE A 17 -10.50 -9.78 -7.64
N LEU A 18 -9.20 -9.49 -7.62
CA LEU A 18 -8.61 -8.36 -8.35
C LEU A 18 -8.83 -8.48 -9.86
N VAL A 19 -8.60 -9.66 -10.42
CA VAL A 19 -8.80 -9.93 -11.85
C VAL A 19 -10.28 -9.83 -12.22
N LEU A 20 -11.17 -10.45 -11.43
CA LEU A 20 -12.61 -10.40 -11.69
C LEU A 20 -13.13 -8.96 -11.73
N LEU A 21 -12.69 -8.11 -10.81
CA LEU A 21 -13.10 -6.71 -10.76
C LEU A 21 -12.44 -5.90 -11.87
N HIS A 22 -11.18 -6.19 -12.22
CA HIS A 22 -10.49 -5.58 -13.36
C HIS A 22 -11.24 -5.83 -14.66
N GLU A 23 -11.49 -7.10 -14.99
CA GLU A 23 -12.25 -7.49 -16.18
C GLU A 23 -13.69 -6.96 -16.12
N GLY A 24 -14.27 -6.92 -14.91
CA GLY A 24 -15.58 -6.30 -14.66
C GLY A 24 -15.61 -4.82 -15.02
N GLY A 25 -14.52 -4.10 -14.86
CA GLY A 25 -14.36 -2.71 -15.28
C GLY A 25 -14.46 -2.55 -16.81
N HIS A 26 -13.71 -3.35 -17.56
CA HIS A 26 -13.79 -3.40 -19.02
C HIS A 26 -15.18 -3.76 -19.50
N PHE A 27 -15.76 -4.80 -18.91
CA PHE A 27 -17.12 -5.25 -19.17
C PHE A 27 -18.16 -4.14 -18.94
N PHE A 28 -18.08 -3.46 -17.81
CA PHE A 28 -19.01 -2.39 -17.43
C PHE A 28 -19.01 -1.26 -18.45
N PHE A 29 -17.86 -0.70 -18.79
CA PHE A 29 -17.77 0.39 -19.76
C PHE A 29 -18.13 -0.05 -21.18
N ALA A 30 -17.75 -1.27 -21.60
CA ALA A 30 -18.16 -1.80 -22.88
C ALA A 30 -19.69 -1.86 -22.98
N ARG A 31 -20.37 -2.38 -21.98
CA ARG A 31 -21.84 -2.46 -21.94
C ARG A 31 -22.49 -1.09 -21.85
N LEU A 32 -21.93 -0.17 -21.08
CA LEU A 32 -22.41 1.21 -20.93
C LEU A 32 -22.46 1.94 -22.28
N PHE A 33 -21.43 1.74 -23.11
CA PHE A 33 -21.33 2.37 -24.44
C PHE A 33 -21.93 1.52 -25.57
N GLY A 34 -22.67 0.47 -25.24
CA GLY A 34 -23.34 -0.38 -26.24
C GLY A 34 -22.35 -1.19 -27.09
N VAL A 35 -21.17 -1.49 -26.56
CA VAL A 35 -20.23 -2.43 -27.19
C VAL A 35 -20.59 -3.85 -26.75
N ARG A 36 -20.58 -4.77 -27.69
CA ARG A 36 -20.89 -6.17 -27.43
C ARG A 36 -19.69 -6.84 -26.78
N VAL A 37 -19.94 -7.54 -25.65
CA VAL A 37 -18.99 -8.42 -25.01
C VAL A 37 -19.33 -9.86 -25.38
N GLU A 38 -18.38 -10.57 -25.96
CA GLU A 38 -18.55 -11.95 -26.45
C GLU A 38 -18.33 -12.94 -25.34
N LYS A 39 -17.20 -12.80 -24.58
CA LYS A 39 -16.84 -13.66 -23.46
C LYS A 39 -16.42 -12.84 -22.25
N PHE A 40 -16.75 -13.34 -21.08
CA PHE A 40 -16.30 -12.83 -19.79
C PHE A 40 -15.89 -14.02 -18.93
N TYR A 41 -14.58 -14.18 -18.73
CA TYR A 41 -14.02 -15.36 -18.09
C TYR A 41 -13.13 -14.98 -16.92
N LEU A 42 -13.36 -15.64 -15.81
CA LEU A 42 -12.39 -15.70 -14.74
C LEU A 42 -11.42 -16.85 -15.06
N PHE A 43 -10.14 -16.57 -15.06
CA PHE A 43 -9.06 -17.45 -15.48
C PHE A 43 -9.05 -17.78 -16.98
N PHE A 44 -7.86 -18.12 -17.48
CA PHE A 44 -7.69 -18.53 -18.86
C PHE A 44 -8.15 -19.96 -19.11
N ASP A 45 -8.68 -20.19 -20.29
CA ASP A 45 -9.18 -21.48 -20.76
C ASP A 45 -8.46 -21.99 -22.04
N PRO A 46 -7.12 -22.11 -22.07
CA PRO A 46 -6.39 -22.34 -23.32
C PRO A 46 -6.80 -23.60 -24.07
N TRP A 47 -7.34 -24.61 -23.43
CA TRP A 47 -7.79 -25.86 -24.07
C TRP A 47 -9.20 -26.25 -23.68
N PHE A 48 -9.60 -25.97 -22.44
CA PHE A 48 -10.93 -26.26 -21.91
C PHE A 48 -11.30 -25.31 -20.80
N HIS A 49 -12.57 -25.13 -20.58
CA HIS A 49 -13.13 -24.37 -19.45
C HIS A 49 -13.76 -25.32 -18.44
N LEU A 50 -13.81 -24.91 -17.18
CA LEU A 50 -14.45 -25.68 -16.11
C LEU A 50 -15.96 -25.61 -16.24
N PHE A 51 -16.51 -24.45 -16.58
CA PHE A 51 -17.90 -24.25 -16.93
C PHE A 51 -18.08 -23.03 -17.81
N GLU A 52 -19.13 -23.03 -18.64
CA GLU A 52 -19.58 -21.90 -19.44
C GLU A 52 -21.11 -21.85 -19.45
N PHE A 53 -21.67 -20.66 -19.36
CA PHE A 53 -23.07 -20.44 -19.68
C PHE A 53 -23.23 -19.20 -20.56
N LYS A 54 -24.14 -19.26 -21.53
CA LYS A 54 -24.42 -18.16 -22.45
C LYS A 54 -25.70 -17.45 -22.07
N SER A 55 -25.63 -16.15 -21.80
CA SER A 55 -26.80 -15.34 -21.51
C SER A 55 -27.67 -15.17 -22.74
N LYS A 56 -28.96 -15.56 -22.64
CA LYS A 56 -29.93 -15.39 -23.70
C LYS A 56 -30.24 -13.92 -24.05
N LYS A 57 -30.09 -13.01 -23.06
CA LYS A 57 -30.36 -11.58 -23.23
C LYS A 57 -29.22 -10.82 -23.90
N SER A 58 -27.99 -11.05 -23.45
CA SER A 58 -26.81 -10.31 -23.92
C SER A 58 -26.02 -11.02 -24.99
N GLY A 59 -26.19 -12.32 -25.13
CA GLY A 59 -25.37 -13.17 -25.98
C GLY A 59 -23.94 -13.40 -25.47
N THR A 60 -23.60 -12.83 -24.31
CA THR A 60 -22.27 -12.99 -23.67
C THR A 60 -22.14 -14.38 -23.06
N ALA A 61 -21.03 -15.04 -23.30
CA ALA A 61 -20.63 -16.27 -22.63
C ALA A 61 -19.86 -15.92 -21.35
N TYR A 62 -20.33 -16.42 -20.22
CA TYR A 62 -19.68 -16.30 -18.91
C TYR A 62 -19.12 -17.63 -18.52
N GLY A 63 -17.87 -17.67 -18.12
CA GLY A 63 -17.22 -18.94 -17.77
C GLY A 63 -16.06 -18.78 -16.81
N MET A 64 -15.50 -19.93 -16.47
CA MET A 64 -14.28 -20.05 -15.68
C MET A 64 -13.30 -20.98 -16.38
N GLY A 65 -12.11 -20.51 -16.66
CA GLY A 65 -11.01 -21.32 -17.10
C GLY A 65 -10.37 -22.10 -15.95
N TRP A 66 -9.42 -22.95 -16.27
CA TRP A 66 -8.71 -23.76 -15.29
C TRP A 66 -7.37 -23.13 -14.86
N LEU A 67 -6.82 -22.19 -15.65
CA LEU A 67 -5.49 -21.63 -15.45
C LEU A 67 -5.58 -20.29 -14.69
N PRO A 68 -5.23 -20.25 -13.39
CA PRO A 68 -5.46 -19.09 -12.53
C PRO A 68 -4.38 -18.01 -12.67
N LEU A 69 -3.98 -17.67 -13.90
CA LEU A 69 -2.97 -16.65 -14.21
C LEU A 69 -3.57 -15.31 -14.69
N GLY A 70 -4.88 -15.17 -14.68
CA GLY A 70 -5.58 -13.98 -15.15
C GLY A 70 -7.03 -14.29 -15.48
N GLY A 71 -7.70 -13.38 -16.15
CA GLY A 71 -9.03 -13.52 -16.74
C GLY A 71 -9.04 -12.78 -18.05
N TYR A 72 -10.19 -12.76 -18.75
CA TYR A 72 -10.32 -11.94 -19.93
C TYR A 72 -11.77 -11.54 -20.22
N CYS A 73 -11.88 -10.37 -20.83
CA CYS A 73 -13.13 -9.81 -21.31
C CYS A 73 -13.04 -9.61 -22.83
N LYS A 74 -13.54 -10.60 -23.63
CA LYS A 74 -13.50 -10.48 -25.11
C LYS A 74 -14.55 -9.48 -25.58
N ILE A 75 -14.06 -8.33 -26.07
CA ILE A 75 -14.86 -7.21 -26.56
C ILE A 75 -14.86 -7.22 -28.09
N SER A 76 -16.06 -7.20 -28.69
CA SER A 76 -16.19 -7.21 -30.17
C SER A 76 -15.47 -6.04 -30.81
N GLY A 77 -14.65 -6.31 -31.82
CA GLY A 77 -13.90 -5.30 -32.57
C GLY A 77 -12.70 -4.70 -31.84
N MET A 78 -12.22 -5.36 -30.79
CA MET A 78 -10.97 -5.06 -30.06
C MET A 78 -10.04 -6.24 -30.22
N VAL A 79 -8.77 -5.98 -30.48
CA VAL A 79 -7.71 -7.00 -30.38
C VAL A 79 -7.28 -7.00 -28.93
N ASP A 80 -7.67 -8.03 -28.22
CA ASP A 80 -7.35 -8.29 -26.84
C ASP A 80 -6.29 -9.40 -26.69
N GLU A 81 -6.13 -9.91 -25.51
CA GLU A 81 -5.19 -11.00 -25.18
C GLU A 81 -5.50 -12.31 -25.92
N SER A 82 -6.69 -12.45 -26.56
CA SER A 82 -7.05 -13.62 -27.37
C SER A 82 -6.45 -13.59 -28.79
N PHE A 83 -5.84 -12.46 -29.20
CA PHE A 83 -5.24 -12.23 -30.53
C PHE A 83 -6.16 -12.60 -31.70
N ASP A 84 -7.49 -12.51 -31.53
CA ASP A 84 -8.47 -12.79 -32.56
C ASP A 84 -8.52 -11.65 -33.58
N THR A 85 -7.70 -11.77 -34.63
CA THR A 85 -7.64 -10.80 -35.71
C THR A 85 -8.67 -11.07 -36.84
N GLU A 86 -9.34 -12.21 -36.83
CA GLU A 86 -10.29 -12.58 -37.89
C GLU A 86 -11.50 -11.63 -37.94
N GLN A 87 -11.95 -11.10 -36.82
CA GLN A 87 -13.01 -10.09 -36.77
C GLN A 87 -12.60 -8.79 -37.43
N MET A 88 -11.31 -8.43 -37.36
CA MET A 88 -10.81 -7.17 -37.93
C MET A 88 -10.83 -7.16 -39.45
N ALA A 89 -10.80 -8.32 -40.11
CA ALA A 89 -10.90 -8.46 -41.55
C ALA A 89 -12.32 -8.25 -42.09
N LYS A 90 -13.33 -8.30 -41.23
CA LYS A 90 -14.75 -8.11 -41.61
C LYS A 90 -15.14 -6.63 -41.56
N PRO A 91 -16.18 -6.20 -42.30
CA PRO A 91 -16.73 -4.84 -42.18
C PRO A 91 -17.16 -4.53 -40.74
N ALA A 92 -16.82 -3.33 -40.26
CA ALA A 92 -17.10 -2.89 -38.91
C ALA A 92 -18.60 -2.82 -38.63
N GLN A 93 -19.02 -3.31 -37.47
CA GLN A 93 -20.43 -3.31 -37.02
C GLN A 93 -20.66 -2.20 -35.99
N PRO A 94 -21.87 -1.62 -35.90
CA PRO A 94 -22.19 -0.51 -35.00
C PRO A 94 -21.93 -0.80 -33.49
N TRP A 95 -21.96 -2.07 -33.11
CA TRP A 95 -21.72 -2.53 -31.73
C TRP A 95 -20.29 -2.90 -31.42
N GLU A 96 -19.35 -2.63 -32.34
CA GLU A 96 -17.94 -2.93 -32.13
C GLU A 96 -17.20 -1.77 -31.49
N PHE A 97 -16.14 -2.11 -30.74
CA PHE A 97 -15.24 -1.16 -30.09
C PHE A 97 -14.61 -0.16 -31.08
N ARG A 98 -14.17 -0.62 -32.25
CA ARG A 98 -13.43 0.19 -33.25
C ARG A 98 -14.26 1.34 -33.85
N VAL A 99 -15.59 1.26 -33.81
CA VAL A 99 -16.49 2.32 -34.34
C VAL A 99 -16.85 3.36 -33.28
N LYS A 100 -16.49 3.16 -32.02
CA LYS A 100 -16.79 4.11 -30.95
C LYS A 100 -15.82 5.30 -30.97
N PRO A 101 -16.28 6.49 -30.53
CA PRO A 101 -15.41 7.66 -30.42
C PRO A 101 -14.25 7.41 -29.43
N ALA A 102 -13.15 8.13 -29.64
CA ALA A 102 -11.89 7.89 -28.92
C ALA A 102 -12.02 7.89 -27.39
N TRP A 103 -12.84 8.81 -26.84
CA TRP A 103 -13.03 8.89 -25.38
C TRP A 103 -13.77 7.66 -24.80
N GLN A 104 -14.72 7.09 -25.54
CA GLN A 104 -15.40 5.85 -25.11
C GLN A 104 -14.44 4.67 -25.15
N ARG A 105 -13.64 4.57 -26.19
CA ARG A 105 -12.59 3.55 -26.30
C ARG A 105 -11.57 3.67 -25.18
N LEU A 106 -11.14 4.90 -24.86
CA LEU A 106 -10.24 5.15 -23.73
C LEU A 106 -10.84 4.67 -22.40
N LEU A 107 -12.10 4.99 -22.11
CA LEU A 107 -12.76 4.56 -20.88
C LEU A 107 -12.94 3.04 -20.81
N ILE A 108 -13.23 2.38 -21.95
CA ILE A 108 -13.27 0.91 -21.99
C ILE A 108 -11.90 0.33 -21.66
N MET A 109 -10.83 0.84 -22.26
CA MET A 109 -9.46 0.35 -22.02
C MET A 109 -8.98 0.62 -20.59
N LEU A 110 -9.31 1.78 -20.03
CA LEU A 110 -8.95 2.13 -18.65
C LEU A 110 -9.88 1.51 -17.60
N GLY A 111 -10.99 0.91 -18.01
CA GLY A 111 -12.05 0.43 -17.13
C GLY A 111 -11.56 -0.48 -16.01
N GLY A 112 -10.71 -1.44 -16.33
CA GLY A 112 -10.12 -2.34 -15.34
C GLY A 112 -9.24 -1.61 -14.32
N VAL A 113 -8.39 -0.70 -14.80
CA VAL A 113 -7.49 0.09 -13.93
C VAL A 113 -8.28 1.01 -13.02
N ILE A 114 -9.33 1.67 -13.55
CA ILE A 114 -10.21 2.56 -12.77
C ILE A 114 -10.87 1.78 -11.63
N VAL A 115 -11.42 0.61 -11.92
CA VAL A 115 -12.10 -0.20 -10.91
C VAL A 115 -11.11 -0.70 -9.85
N ASN A 116 -9.92 -1.15 -10.23
CA ASN A 116 -8.88 -1.56 -9.27
C ASN A 116 -8.39 -0.38 -8.42
N PHE A 117 -8.27 0.81 -9.00
CA PHE A 117 -7.92 2.01 -8.24
C PHE A 117 -8.99 2.36 -7.19
N LEU A 118 -10.28 2.34 -7.60
CA LEU A 118 -11.39 2.57 -6.67
C LEU A 118 -11.46 1.50 -5.58
N LEU A 119 -11.19 0.24 -5.93
CA LEU A 119 -11.10 -0.85 -4.96
C LEU A 119 -9.97 -0.61 -3.95
N ALA A 120 -8.80 -0.18 -4.42
CA ALA A 120 -7.67 0.13 -3.54
C ALA A 120 -8.01 1.27 -2.56
N LEU A 121 -8.63 2.35 -3.05
CA LEU A 121 -9.12 3.44 -2.20
C LEU A 121 -10.15 2.95 -1.17
N PHE A 122 -11.08 2.10 -1.60
CA PHE A 122 -12.10 1.53 -0.72
C PHE A 122 -11.47 0.68 0.38
N ILE A 123 -10.58 -0.26 0.02
CA ILE A 123 -9.90 -1.13 0.99
C ILE A 123 -9.07 -0.30 1.96
N TYR A 124 -8.28 0.66 1.46
CA TYR A 124 -7.46 1.52 2.31
C TYR A 124 -8.30 2.35 3.27
N SER A 125 -9.42 2.92 2.79
CA SER A 125 -10.35 3.66 3.63
C SER A 125 -10.98 2.77 4.72
N MET A 126 -11.35 1.53 4.38
CA MET A 126 -11.88 0.56 5.35
C MET A 126 -10.85 0.17 6.40
N VAL A 127 -9.58 -0.01 6.00
CA VAL A 127 -8.48 -0.29 6.93
C VAL A 127 -8.29 0.88 7.89
N LEU A 128 -8.22 2.11 7.38
CA LEU A 128 -8.11 3.30 8.23
C LEU A 128 -9.34 3.50 9.13
N PHE A 129 -10.53 3.22 8.63
CA PHE A 129 -11.76 3.32 9.42
C PHE A 129 -11.80 2.32 10.58
N HIS A 130 -11.32 1.10 10.36
CA HIS A 130 -11.38 0.03 11.36
C HIS A 130 -10.23 0.07 12.36
N TRP A 131 -8.99 0.28 11.90
CA TRP A 131 -7.80 0.27 12.76
C TRP A 131 -7.29 1.67 13.12
N GLY A 132 -7.74 2.70 12.41
CA GLY A 132 -7.22 4.05 12.55
C GLY A 132 -5.81 4.21 12.00
N ASP A 133 -5.20 5.34 12.31
CA ASP A 133 -3.80 5.61 12.02
C ASP A 133 -3.00 5.61 13.33
N SER A 134 -1.81 5.01 13.32
CA SER A 134 -0.93 4.91 14.48
C SER A 134 0.20 5.93 14.33
N TYR A 135 0.30 6.84 15.29
CA TYR A 135 1.40 7.79 15.34
C TYR A 135 1.93 7.93 16.76
N VAL A 136 3.21 8.23 16.88
CA VAL A 136 3.83 8.49 18.18
C VAL A 136 3.78 9.99 18.44
N GLN A 137 3.16 10.37 19.56
CA GLN A 137 3.15 11.77 19.96
C GLN A 137 4.48 12.15 20.62
N VAL A 138 4.99 13.32 20.30
CA VAL A 138 6.27 13.81 20.87
C VAL A 138 6.20 13.88 22.39
N LYS A 139 5.05 14.25 22.95
CA LYS A 139 4.83 14.31 24.39
C LYS A 139 4.99 12.96 25.11
N ASP A 140 4.82 11.84 24.40
CA ASP A 140 4.89 10.49 24.95
C ASP A 140 6.32 9.90 24.89
N MET A 141 7.28 10.64 24.33
CA MET A 141 8.68 10.23 24.20
C MET A 141 9.49 10.47 25.47
N THR A 142 9.09 9.82 26.55
CA THR A 142 9.69 10.00 27.87
C THR A 142 11.18 9.60 27.95
N ALA A 143 11.62 8.67 27.07
CA ALA A 143 13.02 8.26 26.98
C ALA A 143 13.87 9.20 26.10
N GLY A 144 13.23 10.16 25.41
CA GLY A 144 13.89 11.07 24.48
C GLY A 144 14.13 10.46 23.10
N MET A 145 15.05 11.08 22.36
CA MET A 145 15.41 10.69 21.00
C MET A 145 16.88 10.33 20.91
N LYS A 146 17.25 9.50 19.96
CA LYS A 146 18.61 9.12 19.63
C LYS A 146 19.01 9.76 18.30
N PHE A 147 20.23 10.23 18.20
CA PHE A 147 20.73 11.01 17.09
C PHE A 147 21.96 10.35 16.44
N ASN A 148 22.09 10.48 15.13
CA ASN A 148 23.29 10.04 14.41
C ASN A 148 24.45 11.04 14.58
N SER A 149 25.60 10.75 13.95
CA SER A 149 26.79 11.60 14.03
C SER A 149 26.58 13.01 13.47
N GLU A 150 25.81 13.14 12.37
CA GLU A 150 25.49 14.43 11.75
C GLU A 150 24.65 15.32 12.66
N ALA A 151 23.60 14.75 13.25
CA ALA A 151 22.77 15.46 14.22
C ALA A 151 23.57 15.86 15.46
N LYS A 152 24.45 14.97 15.96
CA LYS A 152 25.34 15.28 17.10
C LYS A 152 26.32 16.40 16.80
N ALA A 153 26.80 16.50 15.56
CA ALA A 153 27.65 17.61 15.12
C ALA A 153 26.91 18.97 15.16
N LEU A 154 25.58 18.99 15.00
CA LEU A 154 24.73 20.18 15.17
C LEU A 154 24.39 20.49 16.64
N GLY A 155 24.87 19.67 17.58
CA GLY A 155 24.70 19.92 19.02
C GLY A 155 23.60 19.09 19.70
N PHE A 156 22.89 18.20 18.97
CA PHE A 156 21.94 17.28 19.58
C PHE A 156 22.64 16.23 20.43
N LYS A 157 21.98 15.75 21.46
CA LYS A 157 22.46 14.68 22.34
C LYS A 157 21.40 13.61 22.51
N ASP A 158 21.83 12.37 22.65
CA ASP A 158 20.90 11.27 22.95
C ASP A 158 20.16 11.55 24.25
N GLY A 159 18.83 11.37 24.23
CA GLY A 159 17.95 11.71 25.33
C GLY A 159 17.25 13.09 25.19
N ASP A 160 17.62 13.92 24.21
CA ASP A 160 16.88 15.14 23.92
C ASP A 160 15.46 14.82 23.45
N VAL A 161 14.50 15.61 23.84
CA VAL A 161 13.10 15.61 23.31
C VAL A 161 12.91 16.89 22.52
N LEU A 162 12.74 16.78 21.21
CA LEU A 162 12.49 17.94 20.33
C LEU A 162 11.04 18.38 20.48
N LEU A 163 10.83 19.64 20.89
CA LEU A 163 9.50 20.18 21.14
C LEU A 163 8.91 20.88 19.92
N GLY A 164 9.74 21.53 19.09
CA GLY A 164 9.29 22.29 17.95
C GLY A 164 10.38 23.09 17.28
N THR A 165 9.98 23.91 16.34
CA THR A 165 10.83 24.86 15.60
C THR A 165 10.21 26.25 15.66
N GLU A 166 10.84 27.24 15.01
CA GLU A 166 10.23 28.56 14.80
C GLU A 166 8.90 28.51 14.04
N LYS A 167 8.58 27.35 13.39
CA LYS A 167 7.34 27.16 12.63
C LYS A 167 6.19 26.64 13.47
N GLY A 168 6.48 26.09 14.64
CA GLY A 168 5.48 25.55 15.57
C GLY A 168 5.96 24.34 16.35
N GLU A 169 5.08 23.85 17.21
CA GLU A 169 5.34 22.67 18.05
C GLU A 169 5.22 21.36 17.26
N PHE A 170 6.11 20.43 17.55
CA PHE A 170 6.00 19.06 17.07
C PHE A 170 4.93 18.29 17.85
N LYS A 171 3.88 17.88 17.18
CA LYS A 171 2.81 17.07 17.79
C LYS A 171 3.08 15.58 17.65
N THR A 172 3.49 15.16 16.46
CA THR A 172 3.68 13.77 16.04
C THR A 172 5.06 13.58 15.43
N PHE A 173 5.57 12.35 15.55
CA PHE A 173 6.84 11.96 14.92
C PHE A 173 6.55 11.32 13.56
N ASP A 174 6.36 12.17 12.56
CA ASP A 174 5.94 11.81 11.20
C ASP A 174 6.74 12.52 10.12
N ALA A 175 6.27 12.52 8.89
CA ALA A 175 6.95 13.17 7.77
C ALA A 175 7.03 14.69 7.93
N ASP A 176 6.02 15.31 8.55
CA ASP A 176 5.98 16.74 8.79
C ASP A 176 7.05 17.16 9.81
N PHE A 177 7.25 16.36 10.85
CA PHE A 177 8.35 16.52 11.80
C PHE A 177 9.71 16.63 11.09
N PHE A 178 10.02 15.70 10.18
CA PHE A 178 11.30 15.70 9.46
C PHE A 178 11.40 16.88 8.49
N ARG A 179 10.30 17.24 7.80
CA ARG A 179 10.27 18.38 6.88
C ARG A 179 10.52 19.70 7.60
N ASP A 180 9.85 19.90 8.73
CA ASP A 180 9.99 21.12 9.51
C ASP A 180 11.36 21.19 10.17
N LEU A 181 11.90 20.08 10.67
CA LEU A 181 13.25 20.00 11.21
C LEU A 181 14.32 20.30 10.13
N ALA A 182 14.15 19.80 8.90
CA ALA A 182 15.11 20.00 7.81
C ALA A 182 15.24 21.47 7.40
N THR A 183 14.17 22.24 7.53
CA THR A 183 14.11 23.64 7.12
C THR A 183 14.12 24.62 8.29
N ALA A 184 14.36 24.13 9.51
CA ALA A 184 14.39 24.95 10.71
C ALA A 184 15.67 25.74 10.84
N THR A 185 15.58 26.97 11.30
CA THR A 185 16.71 27.80 11.71
C THR A 185 16.97 27.73 13.23
N ARG A 186 15.96 27.25 13.96
CA ARG A 186 16.02 27.01 15.40
C ARG A 186 15.16 25.81 15.77
N VAL A 187 15.64 24.98 16.69
CA VAL A 187 14.90 23.87 17.29
C VAL A 187 14.85 24.03 18.79
N ASP A 188 13.65 24.00 19.36
CA ASP A 188 13.42 24.02 20.80
C ASP A 188 13.31 22.57 21.31
N LEU A 189 14.01 22.27 22.38
CA LEU A 189 14.11 20.91 22.95
C LEU A 189 14.20 20.93 24.48
N VAL A 190 13.93 19.77 25.06
CA VAL A 190 14.22 19.49 26.48
C VAL A 190 15.40 18.53 26.59
N ARG A 191 16.40 18.95 27.34
CA ARG A 191 17.59 18.15 27.70
C ARG A 191 17.68 18.04 29.21
N GLN A 192 17.60 16.84 29.73
CA GLN A 192 17.66 16.57 31.18
C GLN A 192 16.68 17.45 31.99
N GLY A 193 15.45 17.62 31.48
CA GLY A 193 14.42 18.43 32.11
C GLY A 193 14.54 19.94 31.93
N LYS A 194 15.60 20.45 31.23
CA LYS A 194 15.79 21.88 30.97
C LYS A 194 15.40 22.21 29.52
N HIS A 195 14.59 23.24 29.36
CA HIS A 195 14.29 23.81 28.06
C HIS A 195 15.49 24.55 27.49
N MET A 196 15.78 24.33 26.22
CA MET A 196 16.85 25.01 25.49
C MET A 196 16.54 25.06 24.00
N SER A 197 17.23 25.94 23.29
CA SER A 197 17.12 26.10 21.85
C SER A 197 18.46 25.87 21.20
N LEU A 198 18.49 25.16 20.07
CA LEU A 198 19.68 24.98 19.24
C LEU A 198 19.50 25.72 17.92
N PRO A 199 20.53 26.46 17.44
CA PRO A 199 20.53 27.02 16.10
C PRO A 199 20.68 25.90 15.06
N MET A 200 19.98 26.05 13.94
CA MET A 200 19.96 25.09 12.84
C MET A 200 20.32 25.78 11.51
N PRO A 201 20.90 25.08 10.54
CA PRO A 201 21.32 25.68 9.28
C PRO A 201 20.17 26.06 8.34
N GLY A 202 18.96 25.57 8.58
CA GLY A 202 17.76 25.89 7.77
C GLY A 202 17.68 25.20 6.40
N ASN A 203 18.63 24.35 6.07
CA ASN A 203 18.74 23.72 4.75
C ASN A 203 19.31 22.28 4.82
N LEU A 204 18.90 21.50 5.81
CA LEU A 204 19.33 20.10 5.89
C LEU A 204 18.72 19.30 4.74
N ASP A 205 19.48 18.33 4.25
CA ASP A 205 19.00 17.39 3.23
C ASP A 205 18.01 16.39 3.85
N LEU A 206 16.72 16.64 3.62
CA LEU A 206 15.63 15.80 4.09
C LEU A 206 15.79 14.35 3.65
N LEU A 207 16.25 14.13 2.42
CA LEU A 207 16.41 12.79 1.89
C LEU A 207 17.53 12.02 2.62
N ASN A 208 18.64 12.71 2.91
CA ASN A 208 19.72 12.15 3.71
C ASN A 208 19.28 11.85 5.14
N MET A 209 18.52 12.77 5.78
CA MET A 209 17.99 12.56 7.12
C MET A 209 17.14 11.29 7.25
N LEU A 210 16.34 10.97 6.20
CA LEU A 210 15.46 9.82 6.17
C LEU A 210 16.17 8.50 5.78
N LYS A 211 17.16 8.58 4.88
CA LYS A 211 17.86 7.41 4.31
C LYS A 211 19.13 7.00 5.07
N SER A 212 19.73 7.91 5.86
CA SER A 212 20.95 7.62 6.62
C SER A 212 20.78 6.43 7.57
N SER A 213 21.84 5.66 7.76
CA SER A 213 21.85 4.54 8.71
C SER A 213 23.04 4.73 9.68
N PRO A 214 22.77 4.99 10.98
CA PRO A 214 21.47 5.22 11.61
C PRO A 214 20.79 6.52 11.12
N ARG A 215 19.46 6.59 11.22
CA ARG A 215 18.68 7.78 10.83
C ARG A 215 19.12 9.00 11.63
N PHE A 216 18.94 10.19 11.05
CA PHE A 216 19.26 11.47 11.68
C PHE A 216 18.71 11.58 13.11
N VAL A 217 17.47 11.21 13.30
CA VAL A 217 16.81 11.12 14.60
C VAL A 217 15.93 9.88 14.66
N MET A 218 15.93 9.21 15.81
CA MET A 218 15.11 8.02 16.11
C MET A 218 14.52 8.14 17.50
N ILE A 219 13.36 7.56 17.70
CA ILE A 219 12.74 7.47 19.03
C ILE A 219 13.56 6.50 19.90
N MET A 220 13.88 6.90 21.12
CA MET A 220 14.39 5.97 22.12
C MET A 220 13.22 5.27 22.79
N MET A 221 13.16 3.96 22.64
CA MET A 221 12.22 3.15 23.39
C MET A 221 12.79 2.83 24.77
N PRO A 222 11.99 2.89 25.84
CA PRO A 222 12.42 2.38 27.14
C PRO A 222 12.76 0.89 27.01
N ASN A 223 13.88 0.47 27.62
CA ASN A 223 14.32 -0.94 27.62
C ASN A 223 13.48 -1.80 28.59
N THR A 224 12.17 -1.55 28.68
CA THR A 224 11.26 -2.28 29.54
C THR A 224 10.42 -3.20 28.67
N ILE A 225 10.30 -4.46 29.06
CA ILE A 225 9.52 -5.47 28.36
C ILE A 225 8.03 -5.17 28.63
N ASP A 226 7.28 -4.87 27.57
CA ASP A 226 5.84 -4.64 27.66
C ASP A 226 5.07 -5.96 27.82
N SER A 227 5.40 -6.94 26.95
CA SER A 227 4.77 -8.25 26.98
C SER A 227 5.71 -9.35 26.50
N VAL A 228 5.49 -10.58 26.96
CA VAL A 228 6.24 -11.76 26.53
C VAL A 228 5.27 -12.75 25.89
N MET A 229 5.54 -13.13 24.65
CA MET A 229 4.69 -14.10 23.93
C MET A 229 4.70 -15.46 24.64
N PRO A 230 3.53 -16.07 24.89
CA PRO A 230 3.44 -17.40 25.47
C PRO A 230 4.24 -18.43 24.66
N ASN A 231 4.92 -19.36 25.35
CA ASN A 231 5.75 -20.41 24.75
C ASN A 231 6.96 -19.95 23.92
N SER A 232 7.31 -18.65 23.94
CA SER A 232 8.50 -18.11 23.30
C SER A 232 9.79 -18.52 24.03
N ILE A 233 10.93 -18.34 23.37
CA ILE A 233 12.26 -18.51 24.00
C ILE A 233 12.41 -17.54 25.17
N ALA A 234 11.92 -16.31 25.04
CA ALA A 234 11.92 -15.30 26.08
C ALA A 234 11.15 -15.75 27.34
N ALA A 235 9.94 -16.34 27.15
CA ALA A 235 9.15 -16.90 28.26
C ALA A 235 9.88 -18.08 28.93
N LYS A 236 10.51 -18.96 28.14
CA LYS A 236 11.32 -20.09 28.66
C LYS A 236 12.57 -19.63 29.42
N ALA A 237 13.15 -18.50 29.01
CA ALA A 237 14.27 -17.85 29.68
C ALA A 237 13.86 -17.11 30.97
N GLY A 238 12.57 -17.05 31.30
CA GLY A 238 12.05 -16.44 32.51
C GLY A 238 11.75 -14.96 32.45
N LEU A 239 11.85 -14.33 31.24
CA LEU A 239 11.52 -12.92 31.07
C LEU A 239 10.02 -12.68 31.27
N LYS A 240 9.67 -11.56 31.92
CA LYS A 240 8.30 -11.15 32.24
C LYS A 240 8.03 -9.72 31.78
N ALA A 241 6.77 -9.39 31.61
CA ALA A 241 6.34 -8.01 31.42
C ALA A 241 6.77 -7.16 32.62
N GLY A 242 7.30 -5.97 32.37
CA GLY A 242 7.85 -5.07 33.38
C GLY A 242 9.37 -5.24 33.62
N ASP A 243 10.01 -6.31 33.13
CA ASP A 243 11.45 -6.46 33.26
C ASP A 243 12.18 -5.38 32.47
N LYS A 244 13.22 -4.80 33.06
CA LYS A 244 14.07 -3.80 32.43
C LYS A 244 15.39 -4.42 32.01
N ILE A 245 15.68 -4.42 30.71
CA ILE A 245 16.97 -4.89 30.19
C ILE A 245 18.04 -3.84 30.51
N VAL A 246 18.95 -4.16 31.39
CA VAL A 246 20.03 -3.24 31.86
C VAL A 246 21.37 -3.50 31.19
N ALA A 247 21.63 -4.73 30.72
CA ALA A 247 22.85 -5.11 30.02
C ALA A 247 22.61 -6.30 29.11
N PHE A 248 23.40 -6.38 28.03
CA PHE A 248 23.51 -7.54 27.18
C PHE A 248 24.86 -8.17 27.45
N ALA A 249 24.88 -9.43 27.85
CA ALA A 249 26.14 -10.17 28.01
C ALA A 249 26.71 -10.45 26.61
N GLY A 250 27.77 -9.78 26.25
CA GLY A 250 28.69 -10.11 25.19
C GLY A 250 29.88 -10.87 25.74
#